data_3f936b99c33ca395f03f2a3dcf18414d
#
_entry.id   3f936b99c33ca395f03f2a3dcf18414d
#
_cell.length_a   1.000
_cell.length_b   1.000
_cell.length_c   1.000
_cell.angle_alpha   90.00
_cell.angle_beta   90.00
_cell.angle_gamma   90.00
#
_symmetry.space_group_name_H-M   'P 1'
#
loop_
_entity.id
_entity.type
_entity.pdbx_description
1 polymer ?
#
loop_
_entity_poly.entity_id
_entity_poly.type
_entity_poly.pdbx_seq_one_letter_code
_entity_poly.pdbx_strand_id
1 'polypeptide(L)'
;ILDGVRNLLGTDDKLIYEQGCPWVERTLIQSAFSQCKSDKGPGFTARYWNNLKREGEPVTTTQVTTPFRFCTSGATVFAPGVNLTDFSATYNSAFIPKESGEIVLEVYCYGSGRLRVNGEEVKSFSNKHGARKSTHAMKVQAGKSYDLELDFEYLRSDAQLNFDLGFKKDVDIRKSVERVKDADIVIFA
;
A
#
# COMPACT_ATOMS: atom_id res chain seq x y z
N ILE A 1 -4.00 -18.71 -9.04
CA ILE A 1 -3.51 -20.09 -8.78
C ILE A 1 -4.20 -20.63 -7.53
N LEU A 2 -4.12 -20.03 -6.37
CA LEU A 2 -4.69 -20.53 -5.11
C LEU A 2 -6.19 -20.85 -5.21
N ASP A 3 -6.99 -19.95 -5.81
CA ASP A 3 -8.44 -20.15 -5.99
C ASP A 3 -8.72 -21.28 -7.00
N GLY A 4 -7.88 -21.42 -8.03
CA GLY A 4 -7.97 -22.55 -8.95
C GLY A 4 -7.74 -23.90 -8.25
N VAL A 5 -6.76 -23.96 -7.35
CA VAL A 5 -6.51 -25.17 -6.55
C VAL A 5 -7.69 -25.46 -5.62
N ARG A 6 -8.20 -24.44 -4.90
CA ARG A 6 -9.38 -24.59 -4.03
C ARG A 6 -10.60 -25.15 -4.75
N ASN A 7 -10.83 -24.72 -5.99
CA ASN A 7 -11.96 -25.16 -6.78
C ASN A 7 -11.86 -26.60 -7.30
N LEU A 8 -10.65 -27.20 -7.27
CA LEU A 8 -10.39 -28.56 -7.72
C LEU A 8 -10.38 -29.58 -6.57
N LEU A 9 -10.29 -29.11 -5.31
CA LEU A 9 -10.22 -29.97 -4.14
C LEU A 9 -11.59 -30.59 -3.81
N GLY A 10 -11.57 -31.85 -3.42
CA GLY A 10 -12.74 -32.55 -2.87
C GLY A 10 -13.04 -32.17 -1.40
N THR A 11 -14.11 -32.71 -0.88
CA THR A 11 -14.56 -32.42 0.50
C THR A 11 -13.58 -32.93 1.56
N ASP A 12 -12.81 -33.95 1.25
CA ASP A 12 -11.85 -34.59 2.16
C ASP A 12 -10.42 -34.05 2.03
N ASP A 13 -10.19 -33.19 1.04
CA ASP A 13 -8.88 -32.62 0.78
C ASP A 13 -8.60 -31.42 1.70
N LYS A 14 -7.40 -31.37 2.23
CA LYS A 14 -6.92 -30.27 3.06
C LYS A 14 -5.93 -29.38 2.31
N LEU A 15 -6.28 -28.12 2.13
CA LEU A 15 -5.38 -27.13 1.56
C LEU A 15 -4.61 -26.39 2.67
N ILE A 16 -3.30 -26.47 2.63
CA ILE A 16 -2.39 -25.65 3.45
C ILE A 16 -1.74 -24.61 2.55
N TYR A 17 -2.01 -23.34 2.83
CA TYR A 17 -1.34 -22.23 2.13
C TYR A 17 -0.27 -21.61 3.03
N GLU A 18 0.95 -21.62 2.55
CA GLU A 18 2.05 -20.90 3.18
C GLU A 18 2.64 -19.89 2.21
N GLN A 19 2.70 -18.65 2.64
CA GLN A 19 3.41 -17.63 1.91
C GLN A 19 4.91 -17.91 2.03
N GLY A 20 5.53 -18.32 0.96
CA GLY A 20 6.96 -18.62 0.91
C GLY A 20 7.86 -17.44 1.32
N CYS A 21 9.16 -17.64 1.17
CA CYS A 21 10.16 -16.62 1.50
C CYS A 21 9.92 -15.35 0.67
N PRO A 22 9.74 -14.17 1.30
CA PRO A 22 9.76 -12.93 0.56
C PRO A 22 11.15 -12.75 -0.08
N TRP A 23 11.20 -12.11 -1.26
CA TRP A 23 12.47 -11.61 -1.79
C TRP A 23 13.21 -10.86 -0.68
N VAL A 24 14.52 -11.08 -0.57
CA VAL A 24 15.41 -10.69 0.51
C VAL A 24 15.28 -9.21 0.96
N GLU A 25 14.70 -8.36 0.11
CA GLU A 25 14.52 -6.92 0.39
C GLU A 25 13.07 -6.52 0.75
N ARG A 26 12.11 -7.44 0.80
CA ARG A 26 10.72 -7.11 1.12
C ARG A 26 10.44 -7.34 2.60
N THR A 27 10.28 -6.26 3.35
CA THR A 27 9.56 -6.33 4.62
C THR A 27 8.14 -6.79 4.33
N LEU A 28 7.76 -7.95 4.81
CA LEU A 28 6.36 -8.36 4.73
C LEU A 28 5.58 -7.64 5.81
N ILE A 29 4.48 -7.06 5.41
CA ILE A 29 3.51 -6.46 6.33
C ILE A 29 2.20 -7.22 6.24
N GLN A 30 1.57 -7.38 7.39
CA GLN A 30 0.15 -7.70 7.45
C GLN A 30 -0.59 -6.38 7.32
N SER A 31 -1.21 -6.14 6.16
CA SER A 31 -1.90 -4.88 5.89
C SER A 31 -2.93 -4.55 6.96
N ALA A 32 -2.84 -3.33 7.46
CA ALA A 32 -3.79 -2.71 8.39
C ALA A 32 -4.55 -1.55 7.72
N PHE A 33 -4.52 -1.46 6.40
CA PHE A 33 -5.13 -0.38 5.62
C PHE A 33 -6.63 -0.21 5.92
N SER A 34 -7.34 -1.30 6.21
CA SER A 34 -8.77 -1.27 6.59
C SER A 34 -9.04 -0.54 7.92
N GLN A 35 -8.00 -0.21 8.69
CA GLN A 35 -8.08 0.57 9.93
C GLN A 35 -7.89 2.08 9.69
N CYS A 36 -7.71 2.48 8.43
CA CYS A 36 -7.67 3.87 8.01
C CYS A 36 -9.08 4.40 7.78
N LYS A 37 -9.32 5.64 8.21
CA LYS A 37 -10.60 6.34 8.04
C LYS A 37 -10.36 7.82 7.79
N SER A 38 -10.91 8.34 6.71
CA SER A 38 -10.91 9.75 6.39
C SER A 38 -12.20 10.45 6.82
N ASP A 39 -12.28 11.74 6.58
CA ASP A 39 -13.50 12.56 6.74
C ASP A 39 -14.70 12.05 5.92
N LYS A 40 -14.45 11.36 4.80
CA LYS A 40 -15.47 10.83 3.88
C LYS A 40 -15.78 9.35 4.08
N GLY A 41 -15.13 8.66 5.03
CA GLY A 41 -15.39 7.25 5.32
C GLY A 41 -14.13 6.39 5.36
N PRO A 42 -14.24 5.06 5.16
CA PRO A 42 -13.10 4.14 5.23
C PRO A 42 -12.02 4.48 4.20
N GLY A 43 -10.74 4.30 4.58
CA GLY A 43 -9.58 4.54 3.73
C GLY A 43 -9.14 6.00 3.68
N PHE A 44 -8.72 6.47 2.53
CA PHE A 44 -8.14 7.79 2.31
C PHE A 44 -9.04 8.65 1.42
N THR A 45 -9.18 9.94 1.77
CA THR A 45 -9.66 10.96 0.84
C THR A 45 -8.49 11.39 -0.04
N ALA A 46 -8.63 11.22 -1.36
CA ALA A 46 -7.66 11.64 -2.36
C ALA A 46 -8.16 12.87 -3.10
N ARG A 47 -7.33 13.90 -3.19
CA ARG A 47 -7.59 15.14 -3.97
C ARG A 47 -6.53 15.27 -5.05
N TYR A 48 -6.93 15.63 -6.27
CA TYR A 48 -6.05 15.69 -7.43
C TYR A 48 -6.09 17.06 -8.10
N TRP A 49 -4.93 17.50 -8.61
CA TRP A 49 -4.76 18.73 -9.38
C TRP A 49 -4.01 18.43 -10.68
N ASN A 50 -4.42 19.08 -11.77
CA ASN A 50 -3.72 19.03 -13.06
C ASN A 50 -2.59 20.08 -13.13
N ASN A 51 -1.86 20.21 -12.04
CA ASN A 51 -0.63 20.98 -11.89
C ASN A 51 0.20 20.42 -10.74
N LEU A 52 1.50 20.76 -10.71
CA LEU A 52 2.43 20.21 -9.70
C LEU A 52 2.37 20.92 -8.35
N LYS A 53 1.81 22.12 -8.29
CA LYS A 53 1.82 22.97 -7.09
C LYS A 53 0.54 22.89 -6.25
N ARG A 54 -0.47 22.12 -6.71
CA ARG A 54 -1.81 22.06 -6.09
C ARG A 54 -2.50 23.40 -6.03
N GLU A 55 -2.30 24.24 -7.07
CA GLU A 55 -2.93 25.54 -7.21
C GLU A 55 -4.38 25.39 -7.66
N GLY A 56 -5.27 26.20 -7.07
CA GLY A 56 -6.70 26.19 -7.35
C GLY A 56 -7.45 25.02 -6.69
N GLU A 57 -8.70 24.85 -7.10
CA GLU A 57 -9.53 23.75 -6.61
C GLU A 57 -9.08 22.39 -7.20
N PRO A 58 -9.21 21.29 -6.45
CA PRO A 58 -8.96 19.96 -6.97
C PRO A 58 -9.88 19.67 -8.17
N VAL A 59 -9.32 19.13 -9.26
CA VAL A 59 -10.11 18.69 -10.42
C VAL A 59 -11.04 17.53 -10.08
N THR A 60 -10.66 16.72 -9.11
CA THR A 60 -11.52 15.65 -8.57
C THR A 60 -11.09 15.26 -7.16
N THR A 61 -12.04 14.72 -6.42
CA THR A 61 -11.82 14.14 -5.08
C THR A 61 -12.44 12.75 -5.06
N THR A 62 -11.67 11.75 -4.66
CA THR A 62 -12.11 10.36 -4.60
C THR A 62 -11.85 9.74 -3.23
N GLN A 63 -12.49 8.60 -2.99
CA GLN A 63 -12.24 7.77 -1.81
C GLN A 63 -11.44 6.53 -2.22
N VAL A 64 -10.32 6.27 -1.54
CA VAL A 64 -9.48 5.10 -1.77
C VAL A 64 -9.61 4.17 -0.57
N THR A 65 -10.28 3.03 -0.75
CA THR A 65 -10.66 2.11 0.33
C THR A 65 -9.77 0.88 0.44
N THR A 66 -8.82 0.73 -0.48
CA THR A 66 -7.85 -0.39 -0.53
C THR A 66 -6.44 0.15 -0.65
N PRO A 67 -5.39 -0.63 -0.35
CA PRO A 67 -4.01 -0.23 -0.61
C PRO A 67 -3.83 0.30 -2.03
N PHE A 68 -3.10 1.39 -2.17
CA PHE A 68 -2.93 2.06 -3.47
C PHE A 68 -2.18 1.18 -4.45
N ARG A 69 -2.65 1.17 -5.70
CA ARG A 69 -2.06 0.46 -6.83
C ARG A 69 -2.23 1.29 -8.11
N PHE A 70 -1.85 2.56 -8.05
CA PHE A 70 -2.01 3.49 -9.17
C PHE A 70 -0.84 3.40 -10.13
N CYS A 71 -1.15 3.44 -11.42
CA CYS A 71 -0.16 3.48 -12.50
C CYS A 71 -0.79 4.14 -13.72
N THR A 72 -0.03 5.00 -14.41
CA THR A 72 -0.49 5.61 -15.67
C THR A 72 -0.10 4.81 -16.92
N SER A 73 0.52 3.65 -16.74
CA SER A 73 0.82 2.72 -17.83
C SER A 73 -0.44 2.35 -18.61
N GLY A 74 -0.33 2.27 -19.94
CA GLY A 74 -1.49 2.01 -20.81
C GLY A 74 -2.50 3.16 -20.88
N ALA A 75 -2.07 4.40 -20.63
CA ALA A 75 -2.91 5.60 -20.60
C ALA A 75 -4.03 5.58 -19.53
N THR A 76 -3.82 4.83 -18.46
CA THR A 76 -4.73 4.82 -17.30
C THR A 76 -4.47 6.04 -16.42
N VAL A 77 -5.51 6.78 -16.04
CA VAL A 77 -5.42 7.93 -15.13
C VAL A 77 -5.60 7.51 -13.68
N PHE A 78 -5.05 8.26 -12.71
CA PHE A 78 -5.22 7.97 -11.27
C PHE A 78 -6.66 8.14 -10.80
N ALA A 79 -7.38 9.07 -11.40
CA ALA A 79 -8.82 9.26 -11.18
C ALA A 79 -9.44 9.98 -12.39
N PRO A 80 -10.77 9.92 -12.60
CA PRO A 80 -11.44 10.65 -13.68
C PRO A 80 -11.12 12.15 -13.65
N GLY A 81 -10.73 12.69 -14.81
CA GLY A 81 -10.37 14.11 -14.98
C GLY A 81 -8.93 14.45 -14.62
N VAL A 82 -8.15 13.53 -14.10
CA VAL A 82 -6.71 13.72 -13.82
C VAL A 82 -5.90 13.51 -15.09
N ASN A 83 -4.95 14.39 -15.35
CA ASN A 83 -4.02 14.26 -16.47
C ASN A 83 -3.10 13.05 -16.32
N LEU A 84 -2.55 12.57 -17.43
CA LEU A 84 -1.49 11.55 -17.43
C LEU A 84 -0.13 12.12 -17.00
N THR A 85 0.05 13.42 -17.18
CA THR A 85 1.29 14.14 -16.86
C THR A 85 0.96 15.43 -16.11
N ASP A 86 1.93 16.04 -15.47
CA ASP A 86 1.82 17.35 -14.84
C ASP A 86 0.68 17.42 -13.81
N PHE A 87 0.56 16.40 -12.99
CA PHE A 87 -0.45 16.32 -11.95
C PHE A 87 0.16 16.15 -10.57
N SER A 88 -0.61 16.47 -9.57
CA SER A 88 -0.30 16.20 -8.17
C SER A 88 -1.53 15.70 -7.41
N ALA A 89 -1.28 15.07 -6.29
CA ALA A 89 -2.33 14.55 -5.42
C ALA A 89 -1.95 14.69 -3.95
N THR A 90 -2.98 14.74 -3.09
CA THR A 90 -2.86 14.51 -1.65
C THR A 90 -3.80 13.41 -1.22
N TYR A 91 -3.33 12.58 -0.31
CA TYR A 91 -4.09 11.48 0.28
C TYR A 91 -4.09 11.66 1.79
N ASN A 92 -5.26 11.81 2.39
CA ASN A 92 -5.42 12.07 3.81
C ASN A 92 -6.27 11.01 4.47
N SER A 93 -5.86 10.55 5.65
CA SER A 93 -6.57 9.60 6.48
C SER A 93 -6.14 9.71 7.94
N ALA A 94 -6.96 9.21 8.85
CA ALA A 94 -6.57 8.88 10.20
C ALA A 94 -6.43 7.36 10.31
N PHE A 95 -5.29 6.88 10.79
CA PHE A 95 -5.05 5.48 11.11
C PHE A 95 -5.30 5.25 12.60
N ILE A 96 -6.21 4.33 12.93
CA ILE A 96 -6.56 3.98 14.31
C ILE A 96 -6.29 2.49 14.51
N PRO A 97 -5.09 2.12 14.99
CA PRO A 97 -4.71 0.72 15.13
C PRO A 97 -5.56 0.00 16.18
N LYS A 98 -5.94 -1.24 15.88
CA LYS A 98 -6.67 -2.12 16.82
C LYS A 98 -5.77 -2.74 17.87
N GLU A 99 -4.47 -2.78 17.61
CA GLU A 99 -3.45 -3.33 18.51
C GLU A 99 -2.22 -2.41 18.56
N SER A 100 -1.47 -2.48 19.66
CA SER A 100 -0.21 -1.76 19.80
C SER A 100 0.93 -2.57 19.20
N GLY A 101 1.91 -1.91 18.59
CA GLY A 101 3.06 -2.58 17.99
C GLY A 101 3.88 -1.68 17.10
N GLU A 102 4.75 -2.27 16.32
CA GLU A 102 5.50 -1.59 15.27
C GLU A 102 4.82 -1.82 13.93
N ILE A 103 4.48 -0.72 13.24
CA ILE A 103 3.98 -0.76 11.87
C ILE A 103 5.03 -0.21 10.91
N VAL A 104 4.89 -0.60 9.67
CA VAL A 104 5.67 -0.08 8.54
C VAL A 104 4.70 0.56 7.55
N LEU A 105 4.99 1.81 7.18
CA LEU A 105 4.36 2.49 6.05
C LEU A 105 5.27 2.28 4.83
N GLU A 106 4.71 1.76 3.75
CA GLU A 106 5.44 1.49 2.51
C GLU A 106 4.92 2.34 1.37
N VAL A 107 5.81 3.08 0.73
CA VAL A 107 5.56 3.77 -0.54
C VAL A 107 6.46 3.16 -1.61
N TYR A 108 5.89 2.68 -2.70
CA TYR A 108 6.63 2.30 -3.89
C TYR A 108 6.14 3.19 -5.04
N CYS A 109 7.00 4.08 -5.51
CA CYS A 109 6.55 5.08 -6.47
C CYS A 109 7.59 5.40 -7.54
N TYR A 110 7.08 5.81 -8.69
CA TYR A 110 7.78 6.57 -9.72
C TYR A 110 7.16 7.95 -9.77
N GLY A 111 7.85 8.92 -9.19
CA GLY A 111 7.39 10.28 -8.91
C GLY A 111 8.08 10.85 -7.68
N SER A 112 7.61 11.98 -7.22
CA SER A 112 8.10 12.66 -6.01
C SER A 112 6.97 12.87 -5.01
N GLY A 113 7.31 13.01 -3.74
CA GLY A 113 6.32 13.29 -2.71
C GLY A 113 6.87 13.22 -1.30
N ARG A 114 5.96 13.30 -0.35
CA ARG A 114 6.25 13.31 1.09
C ARG A 114 5.18 12.57 1.84
N LEU A 115 5.61 11.81 2.84
CA LEU A 115 4.73 11.17 3.82
C LEU A 115 4.87 11.91 5.15
N ARG A 116 3.75 12.31 5.72
CA ARG A 116 3.65 12.93 7.04
C ARG A 116 2.79 12.09 7.96
N VAL A 117 3.17 12.09 9.22
CA VAL A 117 2.41 11.51 10.33
C VAL A 117 2.22 12.58 11.39
N ASN A 118 0.96 12.87 11.75
CA ASN A 118 0.60 13.95 12.69
C ASN A 118 1.23 15.31 12.32
N GLY A 119 1.28 15.63 11.01
CA GLY A 119 1.87 16.85 10.47
C GLY A 119 3.39 16.86 10.34
N GLU A 120 4.11 15.89 10.93
CA GLU A 120 5.56 15.77 10.82
C GLU A 120 5.96 14.99 9.57
N GLU A 121 6.90 15.52 8.78
CA GLU A 121 7.46 14.81 7.63
C GLU A 121 8.35 13.66 8.10
N VAL A 122 7.91 12.42 7.87
CA VAL A 122 8.63 11.21 8.25
C VAL A 122 9.40 10.59 7.09
N LYS A 123 9.04 10.93 5.85
CA LYS A 123 9.73 10.45 4.66
C LYS A 123 9.47 11.38 3.47
N SER A 124 10.54 11.73 2.75
CA SER A 124 10.47 12.30 1.41
C SER A 124 11.07 11.35 0.38
N PHE A 125 10.63 11.45 -0.85
CA PHE A 125 11.11 10.64 -1.97
C PHE A 125 11.04 11.42 -3.28
N SER A 126 12.01 11.15 -4.16
CA SER A 126 12.08 11.74 -5.50
C SER A 126 12.71 10.73 -6.45
N ASN A 127 11.87 9.95 -7.12
CA ASN A 127 12.26 8.85 -7.99
C ASN A 127 12.04 9.25 -9.44
N LYS A 128 13.11 9.71 -10.11
CA LYS A 128 13.07 10.27 -11.48
C LYS A 128 13.43 9.26 -12.58
N HIS A 129 13.95 8.09 -12.21
CA HIS A 129 14.49 7.09 -13.12
C HIS A 129 13.92 5.69 -12.93
N GLY A 130 12.69 5.60 -12.42
CA GLY A 130 11.99 4.36 -12.15
C GLY A 130 11.43 4.29 -10.73
N ALA A 131 10.50 3.38 -10.54
CA ALA A 131 9.86 3.21 -9.25
C ALA A 131 10.83 2.63 -8.21
N ARG A 132 10.78 3.18 -7.00
CA ARG A 132 11.57 2.72 -5.86
C ARG A 132 10.72 2.64 -4.60
N LYS A 133 11.11 1.71 -3.74
CA LYS A 133 10.49 1.54 -2.42
C LYS A 133 11.10 2.50 -1.41
N SER A 134 10.25 3.11 -0.61
CA SER A 134 10.58 3.87 0.58
C SER A 134 9.72 3.36 1.73
N THR A 135 10.30 3.22 2.92
CA THR A 135 9.60 2.73 4.11
C THR A 135 9.85 3.66 5.29
N HIS A 136 8.87 3.70 6.20
CA HIS A 136 9.01 4.31 7.52
C HIS A 136 8.38 3.38 8.55
N ALA A 137 9.16 3.01 9.58
CA ALA A 137 8.69 2.21 10.69
C ALA A 137 8.38 3.09 11.90
N MET A 138 7.25 2.85 12.57
CA MET A 138 6.86 3.59 13.77
C MET A 138 6.12 2.72 14.77
N LYS A 139 6.24 3.05 16.06
CA LYS A 139 5.45 2.40 17.12
C LYS A 139 4.09 3.06 17.23
N VAL A 140 3.05 2.24 17.33
CA VAL A 140 1.67 2.68 17.51
C VAL A 140 1.04 2.09 18.75
N GLN A 141 0.01 2.77 19.26
CA GLN A 141 -0.78 2.35 20.41
C GLN A 141 -2.23 2.08 19.97
N ALA A 142 -2.79 0.97 20.40
CA ALA A 142 -4.18 0.62 20.11
C ALA A 142 -5.14 1.75 20.48
N GLY A 143 -6.06 2.08 19.57
CA GLY A 143 -7.07 3.12 19.74
C GLY A 143 -6.58 4.55 19.60
N LYS A 144 -5.27 4.83 19.52
CA LYS A 144 -4.74 6.17 19.28
C LYS A 144 -4.82 6.51 17.80
N SER A 145 -5.31 7.71 17.49
CA SER A 145 -5.35 8.21 16.10
C SER A 145 -3.98 8.74 15.66
N TYR A 146 -3.60 8.43 14.41
CA TYR A 146 -2.42 8.94 13.73
C TYR A 146 -2.85 9.53 12.40
N ASP A 147 -2.71 10.84 12.23
CA ASP A 147 -3.05 11.52 10.99
C ASP A 147 -1.98 11.20 9.94
N LEU A 148 -2.41 10.69 8.81
CA LEU A 148 -1.56 10.32 7.68
C LEU A 148 -1.84 11.24 6.51
N GLU A 149 -0.78 11.84 5.97
CA GLU A 149 -0.83 12.62 4.74
C GLU A 149 0.27 12.14 3.79
N LEU A 150 -0.13 11.78 2.57
CA LEU A 150 0.78 11.43 1.49
C LEU A 150 0.60 12.41 0.35
N ASP A 151 1.63 13.20 0.08
CA ASP A 151 1.75 14.03 -1.12
C ASP A 151 2.36 13.23 -2.26
N PHE A 152 1.87 13.45 -3.46
CA PHE A 152 2.45 12.89 -4.69
C PHE A 152 2.40 13.90 -5.82
N GLU A 153 3.46 13.95 -6.62
CA GLU A 153 3.54 14.78 -7.82
C GLU A 153 4.29 14.05 -8.92
N TYR A 154 3.87 14.25 -10.16
CA TYR A 154 4.49 13.62 -11.32
C TYR A 154 4.40 14.47 -12.58
N LEU A 155 5.56 14.59 -13.26
CA LEU A 155 5.73 15.45 -14.45
C LEU A 155 5.65 14.69 -15.77
N ARG A 156 5.83 13.36 -15.77
CA ARG A 156 5.98 12.54 -17.00
C ARG A 156 4.83 11.53 -17.12
N SER A 157 4.91 10.64 -18.15
CA SER A 157 3.80 9.75 -18.53
C SER A 157 3.71 8.40 -17.82
N ASP A 158 4.67 8.03 -16.96
CA ASP A 158 4.74 6.68 -16.35
C ASP A 158 4.65 6.72 -14.83
N ALA A 159 3.77 7.57 -14.29
CA ALA A 159 3.55 7.68 -12.86
C ALA A 159 3.17 6.32 -12.26
N GLN A 160 3.74 6.01 -11.11
CA GLN A 160 3.33 4.87 -10.30
C GLN A 160 3.30 5.27 -8.82
N LEU A 161 2.24 4.89 -8.14
CA LEU A 161 2.11 5.07 -6.69
C LEU A 161 1.42 3.86 -6.08
N ASN A 162 2.17 3.09 -5.32
CA ASN A 162 1.63 2.08 -4.43
C ASN A 162 1.88 2.51 -2.99
N PHE A 163 0.88 2.35 -2.14
CA PHE A 163 0.99 2.62 -0.71
C PHE A 163 0.23 1.55 0.07
N ASP A 164 0.86 1.08 1.13
CA ASP A 164 0.23 0.25 2.14
C ASP A 164 0.87 0.54 3.51
N LEU A 165 0.19 0.15 4.57
CA LEU A 165 0.71 0.16 5.92
C LEU A 165 0.25 -1.07 6.68
N GLY A 166 1.07 -1.53 7.61
CA GLY A 166 0.71 -2.70 8.38
C GLY A 166 1.76 -3.11 9.39
N PHE A 167 1.39 -4.10 10.19
CA PHE A 167 2.30 -4.69 11.16
C PHE A 167 3.35 -5.52 10.44
N LYS A 168 4.61 -5.38 10.88
CA LYS A 168 5.70 -6.19 10.36
C LYS A 168 5.41 -7.66 10.63
N LYS A 169 5.47 -8.47 9.58
CA LYS A 169 5.28 -9.91 9.69
C LYS A 169 6.64 -10.59 9.66
N ASP A 170 6.98 -11.25 10.75
CA ASP A 170 8.15 -12.13 10.78
C ASP A 170 7.82 -13.42 10.03
N VAL A 171 8.61 -13.75 9.02
CA VAL A 171 8.51 -15.01 8.29
C VAL A 171 9.54 -15.98 8.85
N ASP A 172 9.07 -16.90 9.66
CA ASP A 172 9.88 -18.04 10.09
C ASP A 172 9.70 -19.17 9.06
N ILE A 173 10.65 -19.24 8.14
CA ILE A 173 10.66 -20.27 7.07
C ILE A 173 10.62 -21.67 7.66
N ARG A 174 11.27 -21.90 8.80
CA ARG A 174 11.27 -23.25 9.44
C ARG A 174 9.87 -23.65 9.86
N LYS A 175 9.10 -22.73 10.43
CA LYS A 175 7.69 -22.97 10.77
C LYS A 175 6.83 -23.22 9.54
N SER A 176 7.05 -22.50 8.44
CA SER A 176 6.35 -22.74 7.19
C SER A 176 6.66 -24.12 6.63
N VAL A 177 7.92 -24.56 6.64
CA VAL A 177 8.33 -25.90 6.23
C VAL A 177 7.69 -26.96 7.11
N GLU A 178 7.71 -26.80 8.44
CA GLU A 178 7.08 -27.73 9.37
C GLU A 178 5.57 -27.93 9.12
N ARG A 179 4.87 -26.88 8.71
CA ARG A 179 3.42 -26.94 8.44
C ARG A 179 3.07 -27.69 7.17
N VAL A 180 4.00 -27.79 6.22
CA VAL A 180 3.77 -28.44 4.92
C VAL A 180 4.57 -29.74 4.75
N LYS A 181 5.39 -30.13 5.71
CA LYS A 181 6.29 -31.31 5.59
C LYS A 181 5.57 -32.63 5.34
N ASP A 182 4.33 -32.73 5.86
CA ASP A 182 3.51 -33.95 5.75
C ASP A 182 2.45 -33.80 4.62
N ALA A 183 2.58 -32.84 3.73
CA ALA A 183 1.68 -32.68 2.60
C ALA A 183 2.02 -33.69 1.50
N ASP A 184 1.01 -34.37 0.96
CA ASP A 184 1.17 -35.34 -0.13
C ASP A 184 1.65 -34.68 -1.42
N ILE A 185 1.24 -33.42 -1.65
CA ILE A 185 1.59 -32.62 -2.83
C ILE A 185 1.96 -31.21 -2.39
N VAL A 186 3.09 -30.70 -2.91
CA VAL A 186 3.54 -29.32 -2.72
C VAL A 186 3.59 -28.60 -4.05
N ILE A 187 2.86 -27.49 -4.16
CA ILE A 187 2.83 -26.65 -5.35
C ILE A 187 3.57 -25.35 -5.05
N PHE A 188 4.66 -25.10 -5.78
CA PHE A 188 5.38 -23.82 -5.76
C PHE A 188 4.82 -22.91 -6.86
N ALA A 189 4.41 -21.66 -6.50
CA ALA A 189 3.83 -20.70 -7.44
C ALA A 189 4.42 -19.29 -7.24
#